data_4423a44fbcd1c2bc6c8c480d0d7c71c8
#
_entry.id   4423a44fbcd1c2bc6c8c480d0d7c71c8
#
_cell.length_a   1.000
_cell.length_b   1.000
_cell.length_c   1.000
_cell.angle_alpha   90.00
_cell.angle_beta   90.00
_cell.angle_gamma   90.00
#
_symmetry.space_group_name_H-M   'P 1'
#
loop_
_entity.id
_entity.type
_entity.pdbx_description
1 polymer ?
#
loop_
_entity_poly.entity_id
_entity_poly.type
_entity_poly.pdbx_seq_one_letter_code
_entity_poly.pdbx_strand_id
1 'polypeptide(L)' 'YGTVLATIADKDKEEALPLIRRFYQLGFNIEATRGTARFLQENGFATVEF' A
#
# COMPACT_ATOMS: atom_id res chain seq x y z
N TYR A 1 -9.99 -6.23 9.89
CA TYR A 1 -8.88 -7.02 10.29
C TYR A 1 -7.72 -6.19 10.77
N GLY A 2 -6.69 -5.99 10.42
CA GLY A 2 -5.58 -5.23 10.97
C GLY A 2 -5.11 -4.16 10.02
N THR A 3 -3.91 -3.66 10.28
CA THR A 3 -3.29 -2.62 9.49
C THR A 3 -1.96 -3.15 8.95
N VAL A 4 -1.72 -2.95 7.67
CA VAL A 4 -0.45 -3.28 7.03
C VAL A 4 0.35 -2.01 6.88
N LEU A 5 1.58 -2.02 7.42
CA LEU A 5 2.51 -0.91 7.21
C LEU A 5 3.37 -1.22 5.99
N ALA A 6 3.34 -0.34 5.03
CA ALA A 6 4.07 -0.55 3.78
C ALA A 6 5.15 0.51 3.60
N THR A 7 6.37 0.05 3.37
CA THR A 7 7.48 0.91 2.96
C THR A 7 8.14 0.20 1.79
N ILE A 8 8.03 0.78 0.61
CA ILE A 8 8.41 0.10 -0.62
C ILE A 8 9.41 0.96 -1.37
N ALA A 9 10.53 0.37 -1.73
CA ALA A 9 11.52 1.06 -2.55
C ALA A 9 10.96 1.35 -3.93
N ASP A 10 11.38 2.45 -4.55
CA ASP A 10 10.87 2.85 -5.85
C ASP A 10 10.98 1.74 -6.89
N LYS A 11 12.08 1.02 -6.87
CA LYS A 11 12.31 -0.05 -7.85
C LYS A 11 11.38 -1.24 -7.66
N ASP A 12 10.78 -1.38 -6.47
CA ASP A 12 9.97 -2.55 -6.13
C ASP A 12 8.48 -2.24 -6.12
N LYS A 13 8.09 -1.00 -6.39
CA LYS A 13 6.69 -0.56 -6.25
C LYS A 13 5.75 -1.38 -7.12
N GLU A 14 6.09 -1.59 -8.37
CA GLU A 14 5.21 -2.33 -9.27
C GLU A 14 5.08 -3.79 -8.84
N GLU A 15 6.17 -4.39 -8.38
CA GLU A 15 6.15 -5.78 -7.92
C GLU A 15 5.33 -5.95 -6.64
N ALA A 16 5.24 -4.90 -5.83
CA ALA A 16 4.50 -4.95 -4.58
C ALA A 16 2.99 -4.82 -4.78
N LEU A 17 2.54 -4.27 -5.91
CA LEU A 17 1.11 -4.06 -6.15
C LEU A 17 0.25 -5.31 -5.98
N PRO A 18 0.63 -6.48 -6.50
CA PRO A 18 -0.19 -7.68 -6.30
C PRO A 18 -0.35 -8.07 -4.83
N LEU A 19 0.72 -7.91 -4.04
CA LEU A 19 0.65 -8.21 -2.61
C LEU A 19 -0.24 -7.23 -1.88
N ILE A 20 -0.10 -5.94 -2.17
CA ILE A 20 -0.93 -4.90 -1.55
C ILE A 20 -2.40 -5.13 -1.91
N ARG A 21 -2.67 -5.50 -3.15
CA ARG A 21 -4.03 -5.78 -3.59
C ARG A 21 -4.64 -6.92 -2.77
N ARG A 22 -3.89 -7.97 -2.51
CA ARG A 22 -4.40 -9.09 -1.72
C ARG A 22 -4.76 -8.68 -0.31
N PHE A 23 -3.88 -7.91 0.35
CA PHE A 23 -4.17 -7.41 1.69
C PHE A 23 -5.39 -6.50 1.68
N TYR A 24 -5.47 -5.63 0.69
CA TYR A 24 -6.58 -4.71 0.58
C TYR A 24 -7.91 -5.47 0.41
N GLN A 25 -7.92 -6.49 -0.44
CA GLN A 25 -9.11 -7.30 -0.68
C GLN A 25 -9.52 -8.10 0.56
N LEU A 26 -8.57 -8.44 1.41
CA LEU A 26 -8.86 -9.16 2.66
C LEU A 26 -9.41 -8.24 3.74
N GLY A 27 -9.47 -6.95 3.51
CA GLY A 27 -10.04 -6.00 4.47
C GLY A 27 -9.02 -5.32 5.36
N PHE A 28 -7.73 -5.44 5.07
CA PHE A 28 -6.71 -4.74 5.85
C PHE A 28 -6.68 -3.26 5.50
N ASN A 29 -6.42 -2.45 6.51
CA ASN A 29 -6.12 -1.03 6.30
C ASN A 29 -4.65 -0.92 5.89
N ILE A 30 -4.36 -0.04 4.94
CA ILE A 30 -2.99 0.15 4.49
C ILE A 30 -2.48 1.50 5.00
N GLU A 31 -1.33 1.49 5.67
CA GLU A 31 -0.62 2.70 6.05
C GLU A 31 0.77 2.65 5.44
N ALA A 32 1.25 3.79 5.01
CA ALA A 32 2.53 3.84 4.31
C ALA A 32 3.21 5.19 4.52
N THR A 33 4.52 5.23 4.26
CA THR A 33 5.23 6.49 4.21
C THR A 33 4.72 7.31 3.03
N ARG A 34 5.00 8.63 3.06
CA ARG A 34 4.43 9.57 2.09
C ARG A 34 4.53 9.11 0.64
N GLY A 35 5.72 8.77 0.19
CA GLY A 35 5.91 8.38 -1.21
C GLY A 35 5.15 7.11 -1.57
N THR A 36 5.19 6.13 -0.69
CA THR A 36 4.50 4.86 -0.90
C THR A 36 2.99 5.04 -0.83
N ALA A 37 2.52 5.84 0.14
CA ALA A 37 1.09 6.10 0.27
C ALA A 37 0.55 6.77 -0.99
N ARG A 38 1.27 7.75 -1.51
CA ARG A 38 0.86 8.44 -2.73
C ARG A 38 0.79 7.50 -3.91
N PHE A 39 1.80 6.66 -4.06
CA PHE A 39 1.82 5.66 -5.13
C PHE A 39 0.61 4.72 -5.04
N LEU A 40 0.32 4.24 -3.84
CA LEU A 40 -0.81 3.33 -3.66
C LEU A 40 -2.14 4.02 -3.91
N GLN A 41 -2.29 5.27 -3.48
CA GLN A 41 -3.50 6.05 -3.74
C GLN A 41 -3.70 6.25 -5.24
N GLU A 42 -2.64 6.51 -5.98
CA GLU A 42 -2.71 6.68 -7.42
C GLU A 42 -3.12 5.39 -8.14
N ASN A 43 -2.89 4.27 -7.50
CA ASN A 43 -3.29 2.96 -8.03
C ASN A 43 -4.63 2.47 -7.49
N GLY A 44 -5.37 3.33 -6.82
CA GLY A 44 -6.72 3.02 -6.38
C GLY A 44 -6.83 2.39 -5.01
N PHE A 45 -5.73 2.34 -4.24
CA PHE A 45 -5.77 1.80 -2.88
C PHE A 45 -5.90 2.92 -1.87
N ALA A 46 -6.97 2.91 -1.09
CA ALA A 46 -7.15 3.89 -0.02
C ALA A 46 -6.06 3.64 1.04
N THR A 47 -5.12 4.57 1.17
CA THR A 47 -3.94 4.39 1.99
C THR A 47 -3.76 5.61 2.88
N VAL A 48 -3.43 5.37 4.13
CA VAL A 48 -3.15 6.43 5.10
C VAL A 48 -1.64 6.65 5.17
N GLU A 49 -1.24 7.91 5.11
CA GLU A 49 0.17 8.28 5.30
C GLU A 49 0.45 8.37 6.80
N PHE A 50 1.55 7.79 7.23
CA PHE A 50 1.97 7.94 8.63
C PHE A 50 3.29 8.65 8.77
#